data_8829e23c78321bd91c3d6d260900475d
#
_entry.id   8829e23c78321bd91c3d6d260900475d
#
_cell.length_a   1.000
_cell.length_b   1.000
_cell.length_c   1.000
_cell.angle_alpha   90.00
_cell.angle_beta   90.00
_cell.angle_gamma   90.00
#
_symmetry.space_group_name_H-M   'P 1'
#
loop_
_entity.id
_entity.type
_entity.pdbx_description
1 polymer ?
#
loop_
_entity_poly.entity_id
_entity_poly.type
_entity_poly.pdbx_seq_one_letter_code
_entity_poly.pdbx_strand_id
1 'polypeptide(L)'
;MDLGLTGKTVIVTGGSSGIGLATVQAFLDEGATVAFCARGAERLAAVHAEFARDYGADRVFSQAFSVLDRDAVNKFAARVADRFGGCDALITNAGQGRVSTFADTTDDAWREELELKFFSQLNPVHACLPMLKASGAGAIVAVNSLLAYQPEPHMVCTSAARSGVQNLLKSLATELAPKVRVNSILLGLVDSQQWQRRFAARADQNQSREDWYAALAAGKKIPLQRLGQPQEAARALVFLSSPAASYITGAQLEISGGVSRFA
;
A
#
# COMPACT_ATOMS: atom_id res chain seq x y z
N MET A 1 -12.15 -9.12 17.67
CA MET A 1 -11.88 -7.71 18.12
C MET A 1 -12.69 -6.83 17.21
N ASP A 2 -13.50 -5.96 17.78
CA ASP A 2 -14.17 -4.91 16.98
C ASP A 2 -13.14 -3.81 16.68
N LEU A 3 -12.94 -3.55 15.39
CA LEU A 3 -11.99 -2.52 14.93
C LEU A 3 -12.64 -1.13 14.80
N GLY A 4 -13.97 -1.02 14.96
CA GLY A 4 -14.71 0.24 14.88
C GLY A 4 -14.68 0.88 13.48
N LEU A 5 -14.66 0.06 12.42
CA LEU A 5 -14.56 0.51 11.03
C LEU A 5 -15.91 0.56 10.31
N THR A 6 -16.97 0.03 10.90
CA THR A 6 -18.32 0.08 10.33
C THR A 6 -18.73 1.53 10.06
N GLY A 7 -19.13 1.83 8.83
CA GLY A 7 -19.55 3.16 8.39
C GLY A 7 -18.40 4.17 8.19
N LYS A 8 -17.14 3.75 8.38
CA LYS A 8 -15.96 4.57 8.07
C LYS A 8 -15.67 4.60 6.57
N THR A 9 -15.22 5.73 6.08
CA THR A 9 -14.81 5.87 4.67
C THR A 9 -13.30 5.77 4.54
N VAL A 10 -12.86 4.85 3.67
CA VAL A 10 -11.43 4.57 3.43
C VAL A 10 -11.07 4.76 1.97
N ILE A 11 -9.94 5.42 1.72
CA ILE A 11 -9.34 5.54 0.38
C ILE A 11 -8.14 4.60 0.27
N VAL A 12 -8.10 3.76 -0.77
CA VAL A 12 -6.98 2.85 -1.06
C VAL A 12 -6.40 3.14 -2.45
N THR A 13 -5.14 3.52 -2.53
CA THR A 13 -4.45 3.68 -3.82
C THR A 13 -3.88 2.35 -4.28
N GLY A 14 -4.00 2.03 -5.58
CA GLY A 14 -3.55 0.75 -6.14
C GLY A 14 -4.43 -0.44 -5.75
N GLY A 15 -5.76 -0.23 -5.63
CA GLY A 15 -6.71 -1.20 -5.10
C GLY A 15 -7.16 -2.32 -6.05
N SER A 16 -6.63 -2.41 -7.28
CA SER A 16 -7.12 -3.40 -8.26
C SER A 16 -6.36 -4.74 -8.26
N SER A 17 -5.33 -4.91 -7.42
CA SER A 17 -4.55 -6.15 -7.40
C SER A 17 -3.68 -6.28 -6.14
N GLY A 18 -3.23 -7.52 -5.84
CA GLY A 18 -2.26 -7.82 -4.79
C GLY A 18 -2.68 -7.28 -3.43
N ILE A 19 -1.76 -6.63 -2.73
CA ILE A 19 -2.00 -6.10 -1.38
C ILE A 19 -3.13 -5.06 -1.37
N GLY A 20 -3.18 -4.16 -2.36
CA GLY A 20 -4.23 -3.15 -2.43
C GLY A 20 -5.62 -3.75 -2.60
N LEU A 21 -5.78 -4.77 -3.44
CA LEU A 21 -7.04 -5.51 -3.61
C LEU A 21 -7.45 -6.19 -2.30
N ALA A 22 -6.53 -6.94 -1.69
CA ALA A 22 -6.79 -7.59 -0.40
C ALA A 22 -7.14 -6.57 0.70
N THR A 23 -6.56 -5.36 0.64
CA THR A 23 -6.85 -4.28 1.58
C THR A 23 -8.24 -3.71 1.37
N VAL A 24 -8.67 -3.48 0.12
CA VAL A 24 -10.04 -3.06 -0.20
C VAL A 24 -11.04 -4.06 0.35
N GLN A 25 -10.83 -5.35 0.06
CA GLN A 25 -11.69 -6.43 0.56
C GLN A 25 -11.75 -6.44 2.09
N ALA A 26 -10.59 -6.39 2.76
CA ALA A 26 -10.53 -6.45 4.22
C ALA A 26 -11.26 -5.28 4.89
N PHE A 27 -11.22 -4.07 4.33
CA PHE A 27 -12.02 -2.94 4.83
C PHE A 27 -13.52 -3.12 4.59
N LEU A 28 -13.92 -3.65 3.44
CA LEU A 28 -15.32 -3.98 3.14
C LEU A 28 -15.87 -5.06 4.09
N ASP A 29 -15.07 -6.07 4.41
CA ASP A 29 -15.39 -7.12 5.39
C ASP A 29 -15.63 -6.54 6.80
N GLU A 30 -14.88 -5.49 7.19
CA GLU A 30 -15.03 -4.77 8.47
C GLU A 30 -16.16 -3.72 8.45
N GLY A 31 -16.99 -3.69 7.43
CA GLY A 31 -18.16 -2.79 7.34
C GLY A 31 -17.83 -1.37 6.88
N ALA A 32 -16.61 -1.09 6.42
CA ALA A 32 -16.25 0.21 5.89
C ALA A 32 -16.81 0.46 4.48
N THR A 33 -16.90 1.72 4.11
CA THR A 33 -17.10 2.19 2.74
C THR A 33 -15.73 2.45 2.10
N VAL A 34 -15.49 1.94 0.89
CA VAL A 34 -14.16 1.99 0.29
C VAL A 34 -14.17 2.66 -1.07
N ALA A 35 -13.35 3.69 -1.22
CA ALA A 35 -12.98 4.29 -2.50
C ALA A 35 -11.57 3.83 -2.90
N PHE A 36 -11.36 3.40 -4.13
CA PHE A 36 -10.05 2.95 -4.57
C PHE A 36 -9.73 3.34 -6.01
N CYS A 37 -8.45 3.46 -6.30
CA CYS A 37 -7.99 3.80 -7.65
C CYS A 37 -6.90 2.85 -8.14
N ALA A 38 -6.75 2.77 -9.45
CA ALA A 38 -5.65 2.10 -10.13
C ALA A 38 -5.51 2.62 -11.57
N ARG A 39 -4.41 2.29 -12.27
CA ARG A 39 -4.19 2.73 -13.65
C ARG A 39 -4.96 1.92 -14.68
N GLY A 40 -5.09 0.61 -14.47
CA GLY A 40 -5.71 -0.31 -15.41
C GLY A 40 -7.24 -0.28 -15.31
N ALA A 41 -7.90 0.42 -16.23
CA ALA A 41 -9.33 0.67 -16.20
C ALA A 41 -10.17 -0.63 -16.27
N GLU A 42 -9.82 -1.57 -17.15
CA GLU A 42 -10.55 -2.82 -17.35
C GLU A 42 -10.56 -3.69 -16.08
N ARG A 43 -9.37 -3.94 -15.51
CA ARG A 43 -9.26 -4.70 -14.25
C ARG A 43 -9.96 -4.00 -13.11
N LEU A 44 -9.83 -2.67 -13.03
CA LEU A 44 -10.47 -1.88 -11.98
C LEU A 44 -11.99 -1.99 -12.06
N ALA A 45 -12.55 -1.93 -13.27
CA ALA A 45 -13.99 -2.07 -13.49
C ALA A 45 -14.49 -3.47 -13.10
N ALA A 46 -13.74 -4.53 -13.42
CA ALA A 46 -14.07 -5.89 -13.02
C ALA A 46 -14.10 -6.04 -11.48
N VAL A 47 -13.06 -5.56 -10.80
CA VAL A 47 -12.97 -5.57 -9.32
C VAL A 47 -14.09 -4.73 -8.70
N HIS A 48 -14.39 -3.56 -9.28
CA HIS A 48 -15.49 -2.73 -8.80
C HIS A 48 -16.82 -3.46 -8.88
N ALA A 49 -17.12 -4.10 -10.02
CA ALA A 49 -18.37 -4.83 -10.23
C ALA A 49 -18.51 -6.01 -9.25
N GLU A 50 -17.43 -6.74 -8.99
CA GLU A 50 -17.37 -7.81 -8.01
C GLU A 50 -17.72 -7.29 -6.60
N PHE A 51 -17.00 -6.27 -6.12
CA PHE A 51 -17.21 -5.74 -4.78
C PHE A 51 -18.57 -5.02 -4.63
N ALA A 52 -19.06 -4.34 -5.67
CA ALA A 52 -20.38 -3.73 -5.64
C ALA A 52 -21.51 -4.77 -5.55
N ARG A 53 -21.33 -5.93 -6.18
CA ARG A 53 -22.27 -7.06 -6.07
C ARG A 53 -22.26 -7.69 -4.67
N ASP A 54 -21.06 -7.89 -4.11
CA ASP A 54 -20.87 -8.67 -2.89
C ASP A 54 -21.09 -7.84 -1.60
N TYR A 55 -20.80 -6.53 -1.66
CA TYR A 55 -20.86 -5.63 -0.49
C TYR A 55 -21.84 -4.46 -0.62
N GLY A 56 -22.46 -4.28 -1.77
CA GLY A 56 -23.36 -3.16 -2.07
C GLY A 56 -22.69 -2.03 -2.85
N ALA A 57 -23.37 -1.54 -3.88
CA ALA A 57 -22.86 -0.49 -4.77
C ALA A 57 -22.72 0.88 -4.07
N ASP A 58 -23.43 1.10 -2.99
CA ASP A 58 -23.37 2.30 -2.14
C ASP A 58 -22.10 2.37 -1.30
N ARG A 59 -21.48 1.21 -1.03
CA ARG A 59 -20.23 1.12 -0.23
C ARG A 59 -18.95 1.12 -1.05
N VAL A 60 -19.03 1.09 -2.38
CA VAL A 60 -17.88 0.94 -3.26
C VAL A 60 -17.81 2.06 -4.28
N PHE A 61 -16.64 2.68 -4.42
CA PHE A 61 -16.36 3.64 -5.47
C PHE A 61 -14.96 3.42 -6.05
N SER A 62 -14.83 3.45 -7.36
CA SER A 62 -13.51 3.35 -7.99
C SER A 62 -13.35 4.29 -9.19
N GLN A 63 -12.11 4.68 -9.47
CA GLN A 63 -11.77 5.51 -10.63
C GLN A 63 -10.37 5.16 -11.16
N ALA A 64 -10.25 5.07 -12.49
CA ALA A 64 -8.98 4.76 -13.14
C ALA A 64 -8.18 6.04 -13.40
N PHE A 65 -6.98 6.13 -12.80
CA PHE A 65 -6.00 7.19 -13.04
C PHE A 65 -4.63 6.81 -12.44
N SER A 66 -3.60 7.61 -12.77
CA SER A 66 -2.29 7.53 -12.12
C SER A 66 -2.25 8.41 -10.88
N VAL A 67 -1.76 7.89 -9.75
CA VAL A 67 -1.55 8.68 -8.52
C VAL A 67 -0.48 9.76 -8.68
N LEU A 68 0.29 9.75 -9.77
CA LEU A 68 1.22 10.83 -10.14
C LEU A 68 0.50 12.01 -10.82
N ASP A 69 -0.70 11.80 -11.35
CA ASP A 69 -1.56 12.87 -11.85
C ASP A 69 -2.28 13.55 -10.67
N ARG A 70 -1.72 14.68 -10.23
CA ARG A 70 -2.22 15.44 -9.09
C ARG A 70 -3.66 15.92 -9.28
N ASP A 71 -4.01 16.34 -10.49
CA ASP A 71 -5.36 16.84 -10.78
C ASP A 71 -6.40 15.71 -10.75
N ALA A 72 -6.05 14.54 -11.29
CA ALA A 72 -6.91 13.37 -11.21
C ALA A 72 -7.10 12.90 -9.76
N VAL A 73 -6.04 12.94 -8.93
CA VAL A 73 -6.11 12.63 -7.49
C VAL A 73 -7.03 13.62 -6.77
N ASN A 74 -6.91 14.92 -7.01
CA ASN A 74 -7.76 15.95 -6.41
C ASN A 74 -9.24 15.76 -6.81
N LYS A 75 -9.51 15.51 -8.09
CA LYS A 75 -10.88 15.23 -8.58
C LYS A 75 -11.47 13.98 -7.95
N PHE A 76 -10.66 12.94 -7.78
CA PHE A 76 -11.09 11.71 -7.13
C PHE A 76 -11.43 11.95 -5.64
N ALA A 77 -10.57 12.66 -4.91
CA ALA A 77 -10.82 13.01 -3.50
C ALA A 77 -12.10 13.85 -3.34
N ALA A 78 -12.35 14.83 -4.21
CA ALA A 78 -13.58 15.62 -4.21
C ALA A 78 -14.82 14.73 -4.43
N ARG A 79 -14.78 13.81 -5.40
CA ARG A 79 -15.87 12.86 -5.64
C ARG A 79 -16.14 11.91 -4.47
N VAL A 80 -15.09 11.53 -3.72
CA VAL A 80 -15.24 10.75 -2.49
C VAL A 80 -15.93 11.57 -1.41
N ALA A 81 -15.54 12.85 -1.24
CA ALA A 81 -16.21 13.76 -0.32
C ALA A 81 -17.69 13.94 -0.65
N ASP A 82 -18.02 14.18 -1.93
CA ASP A 82 -19.40 14.35 -2.40
C ASP A 82 -20.25 13.10 -2.20
N ARG A 83 -19.66 11.91 -2.44
CA ARG A 83 -20.38 10.64 -2.39
C ARG A 83 -20.54 10.07 -0.98
N PHE A 84 -19.49 10.18 -0.15
CA PHE A 84 -19.40 9.51 1.14
C PHE A 84 -19.27 10.48 2.33
N GLY A 85 -19.27 11.79 2.07
CA GLY A 85 -19.21 12.82 3.10
C GLY A 85 -17.82 13.08 3.70
N GLY A 86 -16.78 12.33 3.30
CA GLY A 86 -15.43 12.52 3.83
C GLY A 86 -14.52 11.31 3.67
N CYS A 87 -13.42 11.29 4.45
CA CYS A 87 -12.46 10.20 4.49
C CYS A 87 -11.90 10.07 5.91
N ASP A 88 -11.99 8.89 6.51
CA ASP A 88 -11.44 8.56 7.84
C ASP A 88 -10.04 7.96 7.76
N ALA A 89 -9.74 7.19 6.69
CA ALA A 89 -8.42 6.59 6.51
C ALA A 89 -7.95 6.61 5.06
N LEU A 90 -6.65 6.84 4.89
CA LEU A 90 -5.97 6.80 3.59
C LEU A 90 -4.88 5.72 3.60
N ILE A 91 -4.99 4.77 2.67
CA ILE A 91 -3.96 3.75 2.44
C ILE A 91 -3.18 4.11 1.16
N THR A 92 -1.92 4.48 1.33
CA THR A 92 -1.03 4.76 0.20
C THR A 92 -0.24 3.50 -0.15
N ASN A 93 -0.80 2.73 -1.10
CA ASN A 93 -0.25 1.43 -1.52
C ASN A 93 0.25 1.45 -2.98
N ALA A 94 -0.23 2.37 -3.82
CA ALA A 94 0.16 2.41 -5.22
C ALA A 94 1.67 2.57 -5.40
N GLY A 95 2.29 1.66 -6.12
CA GLY A 95 3.73 1.70 -6.39
C GLY A 95 4.25 0.38 -6.94
N GLN A 96 5.51 0.37 -7.32
CA GLN A 96 6.27 -0.81 -7.74
C GLN A 96 7.75 -0.60 -7.42
N GLY A 97 8.56 -1.66 -7.34
CA GLY A 97 10.01 -1.55 -7.21
C GLY A 97 10.71 -1.65 -8.55
N ARG A 98 11.81 -0.93 -8.72
CA ARG A 98 12.73 -1.04 -9.87
C ARG A 98 13.91 -1.92 -9.47
N VAL A 99 14.20 -2.92 -10.28
CA VAL A 99 15.43 -3.72 -10.17
C VAL A 99 16.50 -3.02 -11.00
N SER A 100 17.54 -2.53 -10.36
CA SER A 100 18.69 -1.90 -11.00
C SER A 100 19.86 -1.80 -10.05
N THR A 101 21.08 -1.95 -10.55
CA THR A 101 22.32 -1.66 -9.82
C THR A 101 22.70 -0.19 -9.96
N PHE A 102 23.68 0.28 -9.20
CA PHE A 102 24.17 1.66 -9.36
C PHE A 102 24.75 1.90 -10.77
N ALA A 103 25.46 0.92 -11.30
CA ALA A 103 26.06 1.04 -12.64
C ALA A 103 25.03 1.09 -13.79
N ASP A 104 23.89 0.43 -13.61
CA ASP A 104 22.87 0.31 -14.66
C ASP A 104 21.71 1.33 -14.50
N THR A 105 21.73 2.14 -13.43
CA THR A 105 20.64 3.08 -13.16
C THR A 105 20.99 4.45 -13.76
N THR A 106 20.31 4.82 -14.83
CA THR A 106 20.44 6.15 -15.45
C THR A 106 19.87 7.27 -14.57
N ASP A 107 20.27 8.50 -14.81
CA ASP A 107 19.72 9.67 -14.12
C ASP A 107 18.20 9.77 -14.25
N ASP A 108 17.65 9.46 -15.42
CA ASP A 108 16.20 9.48 -15.63
C ASP A 108 15.50 8.38 -14.84
N ALA A 109 16.09 7.18 -14.75
CA ALA A 109 15.59 6.11 -13.92
C ALA A 109 15.58 6.48 -12.42
N TRP A 110 16.58 7.24 -11.96
CA TRP A 110 16.60 7.81 -10.62
C TRP A 110 15.46 8.80 -10.40
N ARG A 111 15.26 9.75 -11.32
CA ARG A 111 14.18 10.74 -11.24
C ARG A 111 12.80 10.08 -11.23
N GLU A 112 12.55 9.15 -12.15
CA GLU A 112 11.30 8.39 -12.22
C GLU A 112 10.99 7.61 -10.93
N GLU A 113 12.01 6.95 -10.36
CA GLU A 113 11.82 6.17 -9.14
C GLU A 113 11.56 7.05 -7.92
N LEU A 114 12.29 8.17 -7.78
CA LEU A 114 12.04 9.16 -6.75
C LEU A 114 10.66 9.78 -6.90
N GLU A 115 10.29 10.21 -8.10
CA GLU A 115 8.96 10.75 -8.39
C GLU A 115 7.88 9.76 -8.00
N LEU A 116 7.98 8.52 -8.47
CA LEU A 116 7.01 7.48 -8.16
C LEU A 116 6.88 7.28 -6.64
N LYS A 117 7.99 7.15 -5.91
CA LYS A 117 7.94 6.84 -4.49
C LYS A 117 7.41 7.99 -3.64
N PHE A 118 7.82 9.23 -3.94
CA PHE A 118 7.38 10.38 -3.16
C PHE A 118 5.98 10.84 -3.57
N PHE A 119 5.71 11.03 -4.85
CA PHE A 119 4.44 11.62 -5.27
C PHE A 119 3.27 10.64 -5.24
N SER A 120 3.52 9.30 -5.25
CA SER A 120 2.46 8.34 -4.93
C SER A 120 1.99 8.42 -3.47
N GLN A 121 2.75 9.06 -2.58
CA GLN A 121 2.38 9.37 -1.20
C GLN A 121 1.83 10.79 -1.10
N LEU A 122 2.60 11.78 -1.56
CA LEU A 122 2.31 13.21 -1.38
C LEU A 122 0.99 13.63 -2.03
N ASN A 123 0.73 13.22 -3.27
CA ASN A 123 -0.50 13.63 -3.96
C ASN A 123 -1.77 13.15 -3.23
N PRO A 124 -1.93 11.86 -2.87
CA PRO A 124 -3.08 11.41 -2.10
C PRO A 124 -3.16 12.03 -0.70
N VAL A 125 -2.02 12.21 -0.02
CA VAL A 125 -2.00 12.84 1.30
C VAL A 125 -2.51 14.27 1.21
N HIS A 126 -1.99 15.10 0.29
CA HIS A 126 -2.44 16.48 0.12
C HIS A 126 -3.94 16.56 -0.19
N ALA A 127 -4.44 15.72 -1.11
CA ALA A 127 -5.84 15.73 -1.52
C ALA A 127 -6.80 15.29 -0.40
N CYS A 128 -6.39 14.32 0.42
CA CYS A 128 -7.25 13.75 1.46
C CYS A 128 -7.09 14.43 2.82
N LEU A 129 -6.02 15.19 3.06
CA LEU A 129 -5.70 15.76 4.38
C LEU A 129 -6.83 16.61 4.99
N PRO A 130 -7.56 17.47 4.24
CA PRO A 130 -8.68 18.21 4.82
C PRO A 130 -9.77 17.28 5.39
N MET A 131 -10.15 16.22 4.66
CA MET A 131 -11.14 15.24 5.09
C MET A 131 -10.64 14.44 6.30
N LEU A 132 -9.40 13.97 6.27
CA LEU A 132 -8.77 13.25 7.38
C LEU A 132 -8.73 14.08 8.67
N LYS A 133 -8.44 15.39 8.57
CA LYS A 133 -8.49 16.30 9.72
C LYS A 133 -9.91 16.53 10.22
N ALA A 134 -10.88 16.58 9.34
CA ALA A 134 -12.29 16.79 9.68
C ALA A 134 -12.95 15.56 10.31
N SER A 135 -12.46 14.34 10.03
CA SER A 135 -13.00 13.09 10.58
C SER A 135 -12.86 12.97 12.12
N GLY A 136 -11.97 13.75 12.73
CA GLY A 136 -11.68 13.73 14.17
C GLY A 136 -10.77 12.57 14.62
N ALA A 137 -10.56 11.56 13.80
CA ALA A 137 -9.72 10.38 14.08
C ALA A 137 -8.99 9.89 12.81
N GLY A 138 -8.53 10.81 11.99
CA GLY A 138 -7.90 10.52 10.72
C GLY A 138 -6.69 9.57 10.82
N ALA A 139 -6.54 8.68 9.84
CA ALA A 139 -5.40 7.78 9.77
C ALA A 139 -4.80 7.72 8.34
N ILE A 140 -3.49 7.77 8.26
CA ILE A 140 -2.71 7.49 7.04
C ILE A 140 -1.87 6.25 7.33
N VAL A 141 -1.97 5.22 6.48
CA VAL A 141 -1.10 4.05 6.58
C VAL A 141 -0.46 3.79 5.23
N ALA A 142 0.88 3.86 5.20
CA ALA A 142 1.65 3.70 3.98
C ALA A 142 2.21 2.29 3.82
N VAL A 143 2.18 1.78 2.59
CA VAL A 143 2.90 0.56 2.23
C VAL A 143 4.32 0.93 1.83
N ASN A 144 5.27 0.58 2.69
CA ASN A 144 6.69 0.72 2.43
C ASN A 144 7.36 -0.66 2.38
N SER A 145 8.65 -0.75 2.48
CA SER A 145 9.41 -1.99 2.39
C SER A 145 10.58 -1.98 3.35
N LEU A 146 11.04 -3.15 3.74
CA LEU A 146 12.31 -3.34 4.46
C LEU A 146 13.51 -2.72 3.73
N LEU A 147 13.43 -2.51 2.43
CA LEU A 147 14.44 -1.80 1.65
C LEU A 147 14.74 -0.38 2.18
N ALA A 148 13.84 0.20 2.97
CA ALA A 148 14.08 1.47 3.65
C ALA A 148 15.21 1.42 4.69
N TYR A 149 15.43 0.25 5.29
CA TYR A 149 16.45 0.01 6.32
C TYR A 149 17.49 -1.04 5.92
N GLN A 150 17.08 -1.98 5.08
CA GLN A 150 17.91 -3.08 4.61
C GLN A 150 18.04 -3.00 3.08
N PRO A 151 18.90 -2.12 2.57
CA PRO A 151 19.06 -1.91 1.14
C PRO A 151 19.61 -3.16 0.44
N GLU A 152 19.15 -3.39 -0.78
CA GLU A 152 19.65 -4.47 -1.64
C GLU A 152 20.41 -3.85 -2.82
N PRO A 153 21.65 -4.27 -3.13
CA PRO A 153 22.47 -3.67 -4.19
C PRO A 153 21.84 -3.67 -5.57
N HIS A 154 20.96 -4.65 -5.85
CA HIS A 154 20.21 -4.76 -7.10
C HIS A 154 18.87 -3.99 -7.10
N MET A 155 18.65 -3.15 -6.11
CA MET A 155 17.48 -2.28 -5.98
C MET A 155 17.87 -0.89 -5.42
N VAL A 156 19.00 -0.36 -5.87
CA VAL A 156 19.67 0.80 -5.26
C VAL A 156 18.76 2.03 -5.20
N CYS A 157 18.15 2.44 -6.31
CA CYS A 157 17.29 3.64 -6.34
C CYS A 157 15.98 3.43 -5.57
N THR A 158 15.39 2.22 -5.65
CA THR A 158 14.21 1.87 -4.85
C THR A 158 14.51 1.91 -3.35
N SER A 159 15.66 1.39 -2.91
CA SER A 159 16.05 1.40 -1.49
C SER A 159 16.24 2.83 -0.98
N ALA A 160 16.98 3.65 -1.71
CA ALA A 160 17.22 5.06 -1.36
C ALA A 160 15.89 5.85 -1.26
N ALA A 161 15.02 5.72 -2.26
CA ALA A 161 13.73 6.39 -2.28
C ALA A 161 12.82 5.96 -1.12
N ARG A 162 12.78 4.66 -0.79
CA ARG A 162 11.98 4.15 0.32
C ARG A 162 12.48 4.60 1.69
N SER A 163 13.79 4.75 1.86
CA SER A 163 14.37 5.34 3.07
C SER A 163 13.92 6.81 3.23
N GLY A 164 13.95 7.59 2.16
CA GLY A 164 13.43 8.96 2.16
C GLY A 164 11.94 9.04 2.47
N VAL A 165 11.12 8.16 1.88
CA VAL A 165 9.69 8.06 2.19
C VAL A 165 9.47 7.71 3.66
N GLN A 166 10.28 6.82 4.24
CA GLN A 166 10.16 6.47 5.65
C GLN A 166 10.39 7.68 6.56
N ASN A 167 11.38 8.50 6.26
CA ASN A 167 11.62 9.76 6.97
C ASN A 167 10.45 10.75 6.80
N LEU A 168 9.93 10.90 5.59
CA LEU A 168 8.74 11.71 5.31
C LEU A 168 7.57 11.29 6.19
N LEU A 169 7.23 9.99 6.23
CA LEU A 169 6.12 9.48 7.03
C LEU A 169 6.31 9.74 8.53
N LYS A 170 7.54 9.64 9.04
CA LYS A 170 7.84 9.96 10.43
C LYS A 170 7.66 11.44 10.74
N SER A 171 8.05 12.33 9.84
CA SER A 171 7.83 13.76 9.95
C SER A 171 6.34 14.10 9.96
N LEU A 172 5.57 13.52 9.03
CA LEU A 172 4.12 13.71 8.96
C LEU A 172 3.41 13.21 10.22
N ALA A 173 3.88 12.12 10.84
CA ALA A 173 3.30 11.62 12.08
C ALA A 173 3.39 12.62 13.24
N THR A 174 4.45 13.41 13.27
CA THR A 174 4.65 14.48 14.27
C THR A 174 3.84 15.73 13.91
N GLU A 175 3.89 16.15 12.64
CA GLU A 175 3.26 17.38 12.17
C GLU A 175 1.72 17.31 12.20
N LEU A 176 1.14 16.15 11.85
CA LEU A 176 -0.30 16.00 11.70
C LEU A 176 -1.01 15.59 13.01
N ALA A 177 -0.26 15.19 14.02
CA ALA A 177 -0.83 14.91 15.34
C ALA A 177 -1.39 16.20 16.00
N PRO A 178 -2.42 16.11 16.83
CA PRO A 178 -3.19 14.92 17.20
C PRO A 178 -4.34 14.58 16.23
N LYS A 179 -4.51 15.32 15.14
CA LYS A 179 -5.66 15.21 14.23
C LYS A 179 -5.62 13.98 13.34
N VAL A 180 -4.41 13.59 12.90
CA VAL A 180 -4.21 12.48 11.98
C VAL A 180 -3.03 11.65 12.45
N ARG A 181 -3.21 10.34 12.57
CA ARG A 181 -2.15 9.37 12.83
C ARG A 181 -1.49 8.98 11.51
N VAL A 182 -0.18 8.81 11.49
CA VAL A 182 0.55 8.36 10.30
C VAL A 182 1.44 7.18 10.68
N ASN A 183 1.19 6.03 10.06
CA ASN A 183 1.95 4.80 10.27
C ASN A 183 2.36 4.19 8.93
N SER A 184 3.21 3.19 8.97
CA SER A 184 3.56 2.40 7.79
C SER A 184 3.69 0.92 8.11
N ILE A 185 3.53 0.09 7.08
CA ILE A 185 4.00 -1.30 7.11
C ILE A 185 5.28 -1.40 6.31
N LEU A 186 6.20 -2.25 6.76
CA LEU A 186 7.45 -2.57 6.07
C LEU A 186 7.36 -3.99 5.52
N LEU A 187 7.20 -4.09 4.21
CA LEU A 187 7.07 -5.38 3.55
C LEU A 187 8.42 -6.05 3.33
N GLY A 188 8.51 -7.32 3.69
CA GLY A 188 9.47 -8.26 3.13
C GLY A 188 8.99 -8.81 1.77
N LEU A 189 9.05 -10.13 1.60
CA LEU A 189 8.58 -10.81 0.40
C LEU A 189 7.12 -11.25 0.60
N VAL A 190 6.22 -10.61 -0.13
CA VAL A 190 4.78 -10.94 -0.16
C VAL A 190 4.41 -11.37 -1.57
N ASP A 191 3.62 -12.44 -1.71
CA ASP A 191 3.11 -12.92 -3.00
C ASP A 191 2.27 -11.82 -3.66
N SER A 192 2.81 -11.26 -4.72
CA SER A 192 2.24 -10.14 -5.47
C SER A 192 2.33 -10.43 -6.96
N GLN A 193 1.63 -9.64 -7.77
CA GLN A 193 1.74 -9.76 -9.22
C GLN A 193 3.19 -9.66 -9.74
N GLN A 194 4.06 -8.96 -9.03
CA GLN A 194 5.49 -8.90 -9.39
C GLN A 194 6.15 -10.28 -9.25
N TRP A 195 5.87 -11.01 -8.18
CA TRP A 195 6.40 -12.36 -7.97
C TRP A 195 5.75 -13.38 -8.90
N GLN A 196 4.45 -13.25 -9.18
CA GLN A 196 3.76 -14.08 -10.16
C GLN A 196 4.33 -13.91 -11.57
N ARG A 197 4.63 -12.66 -11.97
CA ARG A 197 5.32 -12.39 -13.25
C ARG A 197 6.74 -12.96 -13.27
N ARG A 198 7.50 -12.86 -12.17
CA ARG A 198 8.84 -13.46 -12.06
C ARG A 198 8.78 -14.98 -12.13
N PHE A 199 7.80 -15.58 -11.47
CA PHE A 199 7.57 -17.02 -11.59
C PHE A 199 7.24 -17.42 -13.03
N ALA A 200 6.37 -16.70 -13.72
CA ALA A 200 6.05 -16.98 -15.13
C ALA A 200 7.26 -16.86 -16.06
N ALA A 201 8.20 -15.95 -15.75
CA ALA A 201 9.43 -15.73 -16.53
C ALA A 201 10.64 -16.54 -16.05
N ARG A 202 10.47 -17.52 -15.14
CA ARG A 202 11.57 -18.32 -14.62
C ARG A 202 12.20 -19.23 -15.69
N ALA A 203 13.48 -19.56 -15.53
CA ALA A 203 14.21 -20.38 -16.49
C ALA A 203 13.70 -21.84 -16.52
N ASP A 204 13.49 -22.47 -15.35
CA ASP A 204 12.94 -23.83 -15.27
C ASP A 204 11.41 -23.78 -15.22
N GLN A 205 10.78 -24.06 -16.34
CA GLN A 205 9.31 -24.10 -16.48
C GLN A 205 8.65 -25.30 -15.79
N ASN A 206 9.42 -26.35 -15.45
CA ASN A 206 8.88 -27.56 -14.79
C ASN A 206 8.75 -27.41 -13.28
N GLN A 207 9.42 -26.43 -12.69
CA GLN A 207 9.34 -26.19 -11.24
C GLN A 207 7.93 -25.69 -10.86
N SER A 208 7.31 -26.28 -9.85
CA SER A 208 6.03 -25.82 -9.31
C SER A 208 6.15 -24.43 -8.68
N ARG A 209 5.05 -23.70 -8.57
CA ARG A 209 5.06 -22.39 -7.89
C ARG A 209 5.43 -22.52 -6.40
N GLU A 210 4.98 -23.58 -5.77
CA GLU A 210 5.27 -23.87 -4.35
C GLU A 210 6.76 -24.10 -4.14
N ASP A 211 7.39 -24.97 -4.94
CA ASP A 211 8.83 -25.25 -4.86
C ASP A 211 9.67 -24.00 -5.17
N TRP A 212 9.25 -23.22 -6.16
CA TRP A 212 9.96 -21.98 -6.51
C TRP A 212 9.87 -20.95 -5.37
N TYR A 213 8.71 -20.81 -4.74
CA TYR A 213 8.52 -19.91 -3.59
C TYR A 213 9.25 -20.43 -2.34
N ALA A 214 9.27 -21.73 -2.11
CA ALA A 214 10.03 -22.33 -1.02
C ALA A 214 11.55 -22.11 -1.20
N ALA A 215 12.06 -22.33 -2.43
CA ALA A 215 13.47 -22.07 -2.76
C ALA A 215 13.82 -20.58 -2.59
N LEU A 216 12.93 -19.67 -3.01
CA LEU A 216 13.10 -18.25 -2.82
C LEU A 216 13.12 -17.85 -1.33
N ALA A 217 12.21 -18.41 -0.54
CA ALA A 217 12.16 -18.17 0.91
C ALA A 217 13.43 -18.66 1.62
N ALA A 218 13.90 -19.86 1.26
CA ALA A 218 15.15 -20.42 1.76
C ALA A 218 16.37 -19.57 1.38
N GLY A 219 16.47 -19.17 0.10
CA GLY A 219 17.55 -18.31 -0.42
C GLY A 219 17.59 -16.93 0.25
N LYS A 220 16.44 -16.36 0.60
CA LYS A 220 16.33 -15.12 1.37
C LYS A 220 16.37 -15.32 2.88
N LYS A 221 16.48 -16.56 3.35
CA LYS A 221 16.55 -16.93 4.78
C LYS A 221 15.36 -16.40 5.58
N ILE A 222 14.15 -16.49 5.01
CA ILE A 222 12.93 -16.08 5.71
C ILE A 222 12.65 -17.09 6.84
N PRO A 223 12.61 -16.69 8.12
CA PRO A 223 12.37 -17.61 9.24
C PRO A 223 11.07 -18.41 9.14
N LEU A 224 9.98 -17.78 8.66
CA LEU A 224 8.71 -18.48 8.43
C LEU A 224 8.69 -19.39 7.18
N GLN A 225 9.81 -19.53 6.46
CA GLN A 225 10.04 -20.43 5.33
C GLN A 225 9.04 -20.32 4.17
N ARG A 226 8.34 -19.20 4.05
CA ARG A 226 7.38 -18.90 2.96
C ARG A 226 7.32 -17.42 2.66
N LEU A 227 6.74 -17.07 1.52
CA LEU A 227 6.32 -15.71 1.25
C LEU A 227 5.06 -15.37 2.07
N GLY A 228 4.91 -14.11 2.43
CA GLY A 228 3.67 -13.59 3.01
C GLY A 228 2.55 -13.58 1.96
N GLN A 229 1.31 -13.62 2.41
CA GLN A 229 0.12 -13.46 1.56
C GLN A 229 -0.36 -12.01 1.60
N PRO A 230 -0.95 -11.48 0.51
CA PRO A 230 -1.52 -10.12 0.48
C PRO A 230 -2.45 -9.82 1.64
N GLN A 231 -3.25 -10.80 2.05
CA GLN A 231 -4.19 -10.69 3.17
C GLN A 231 -3.51 -10.46 4.52
N GLU A 232 -2.29 -10.97 4.71
CA GLU A 232 -1.52 -10.75 5.95
C GLU A 232 -1.08 -9.29 6.06
N ALA A 233 -0.65 -8.69 4.95
CA ALA A 233 -0.36 -7.25 4.89
C ALA A 233 -1.62 -6.39 5.03
N ALA A 234 -2.72 -6.80 4.39
CA ALA A 234 -4.00 -6.10 4.45
C ALA A 234 -4.54 -5.98 5.89
N ARG A 235 -4.48 -7.07 6.67
CA ARG A 235 -4.92 -7.07 8.08
C ARG A 235 -4.13 -6.07 8.92
N ALA A 236 -2.83 -5.94 8.69
CA ALA A 236 -2.00 -4.94 9.38
C ALA A 236 -2.38 -3.50 8.99
N LEU A 237 -2.68 -3.25 7.71
CA LEU A 237 -3.15 -1.95 7.22
C LEU A 237 -4.50 -1.58 7.84
N VAL A 238 -5.43 -2.52 7.89
CA VAL A 238 -6.76 -2.35 8.52
C VAL A 238 -6.61 -2.03 10.00
N PHE A 239 -5.82 -2.82 10.75
CA PHE A 239 -5.57 -2.58 12.18
C PHE A 239 -4.98 -1.19 12.44
N LEU A 240 -3.90 -0.82 11.74
CA LEU A 240 -3.23 0.48 11.93
C LEU A 240 -4.12 1.67 11.56
N SER A 241 -5.09 1.48 10.67
CA SER A 241 -6.07 2.50 10.27
C SER A 241 -7.21 2.65 11.28
N SER A 242 -7.47 1.63 12.06
CA SER A 242 -8.65 1.52 12.91
C SER A 242 -8.53 2.31 14.24
N PRO A 243 -9.65 2.60 14.90
CA PRO A 243 -9.66 3.09 16.28
C PRO A 243 -8.91 2.21 17.30
N ALA A 244 -8.79 0.90 17.05
CA ALA A 244 -8.00 -0.01 17.91
C ALA A 244 -6.52 0.37 17.97
N ALA A 245 -6.00 1.11 16.97
CA ALA A 245 -4.64 1.65 16.92
C ALA A 245 -4.56 3.13 17.36
N SER A 246 -5.52 3.65 18.13
CA SER A 246 -5.66 5.08 18.46
C SER A 246 -4.44 5.70 19.16
N TYR A 247 -3.61 4.90 19.85
CA TYR A 247 -2.38 5.37 20.50
C TYR A 247 -1.11 5.02 19.71
N ILE A 248 -1.25 4.69 18.40
CA ILE A 248 -0.14 4.31 17.52
C ILE A 248 -0.02 5.36 16.41
N THR A 249 1.06 6.16 16.43
CA THR A 249 1.46 7.08 15.36
C THR A 249 2.97 7.10 15.21
N GLY A 250 3.47 7.24 13.99
CA GLY A 250 4.90 7.17 13.66
C GLY A 250 5.50 5.77 13.77
N ALA A 251 4.66 4.74 13.88
CA ALA A 251 5.08 3.35 13.95
C ALA A 251 5.32 2.75 12.56
N GLN A 252 6.17 1.73 12.55
CA GLN A 252 6.54 0.96 11.37
C GLN A 252 6.37 -0.51 11.71
N LEU A 253 5.30 -1.12 11.20
CA LEU A 253 5.02 -2.51 11.47
C LEU A 253 5.61 -3.40 10.37
N GLU A 254 6.50 -4.27 10.77
CA GLU A 254 7.15 -5.19 9.84
C GLU A 254 6.26 -6.38 9.49
N ILE A 255 6.08 -6.64 8.19
CA ILE A 255 5.36 -7.79 7.63
C ILE A 255 6.34 -8.53 6.72
N SER A 256 7.20 -9.34 7.32
CA SER A 256 8.38 -9.88 6.62
C SER A 256 8.65 -11.37 6.84
N GLY A 257 7.89 -12.03 7.72
CA GLY A 257 8.19 -13.40 8.12
C GLY A 257 9.50 -13.54 8.90
N GLY A 258 9.99 -12.43 9.49
CA GLY A 258 11.22 -12.37 10.28
C GLY A 258 12.51 -12.21 9.47
N VAL A 259 12.44 -11.83 8.18
CA VAL A 259 13.63 -11.67 7.33
C VAL A 259 14.46 -10.41 7.64
N SER A 260 13.92 -9.48 8.42
CA SER A 260 14.65 -8.30 8.87
C SER A 260 15.88 -8.67 9.69
N ARG A 261 16.95 -7.90 9.51
CA ARG A 261 18.19 -8.03 10.29
C ARG A 261 18.30 -6.99 11.40
N PHE A 262 17.30 -6.15 11.52
CA PHE A 262 17.27 -5.05 12.49
C PHE A 262 16.09 -5.26 13.44
N ALA A 263 16.33 -4.92 14.71
CA ALA A 263 15.30 -4.92 15.74
C ALA A 263 14.59 -3.55 15.77
#